data_406f42a9fc56aa6e146efec7d0b79e43
#
_entry.id   406f42a9fc56aa6e146efec7d0b79e43
#
_cell.length_a   1.000
_cell.length_b   1.000
_cell.length_c   1.000
_cell.angle_alpha   90.00
_cell.angle_beta   90.00
_cell.angle_gamma   90.00
#
_symmetry.space_group_name_H-M   'P 1'
#
loop_
_entity.id
_entity.type
_entity.pdbx_description
1 polymer ?
#
loop_
_entity_poly.entity_id
_entity_poly.type
_entity_poly.pdbx_seq_one_letter_code
_entity_poly.pdbx_strand_id
1 'polypeptide(L)'
;MRGTLRHVTVTGRVQGVGYRAFVADEASARDLEGWVRNCRDGSVEALLAGPGEDVVDMIAACRRGPSMARVDAVREEEGHPDALKLRRAGERFSVLPTI
;
A
#
# COMPACT_ATOMS: atom_id res chain seq x y z
N MET A 1 3.00 -1.68 -22.21
CA MET A 1 3.37 -0.69 -21.18
C MET A 1 4.10 -1.37 -20.06
N ARG A 2 5.16 -0.76 -19.57
CA ARG A 2 5.90 -1.35 -18.46
C ARG A 2 5.18 -1.12 -17.14
N GLY A 3 5.21 -2.13 -16.28
CA GLY A 3 4.72 -1.98 -14.93
C GLY A 3 5.62 -1.10 -14.08
N THR A 4 5.03 -0.53 -13.05
CA THR A 4 5.72 0.28 -12.05
C THR A 4 5.63 -0.45 -10.72
N LEU A 5 6.69 -0.39 -9.93
CA LEU A 5 6.74 -0.99 -8.60
C LEU A 5 7.23 0.06 -7.61
N ARG A 6 6.37 0.45 -6.68
CA ARG A 6 6.69 1.46 -5.67
C ARG A 6 6.48 0.91 -4.27
N HIS A 7 7.39 1.23 -3.39
CA HIS A 7 7.25 0.95 -1.96
C HIS A 7 6.90 2.26 -1.26
N VAL A 8 5.81 2.27 -0.51
CA VAL A 8 5.37 3.47 0.21
C VAL A 8 5.34 3.21 1.71
N THR A 9 5.72 4.24 2.46
CA THR A 9 5.63 4.24 3.92
C THR A 9 4.76 5.43 4.32
N VAL A 10 3.69 5.14 5.07
CA VAL A 10 2.70 6.13 5.47
C VAL A 10 2.79 6.34 6.96
N THR A 11 2.92 7.59 7.37
CA THR A 11 2.98 7.97 8.78
C THR A 11 1.81 8.86 9.14
N GLY A 12 1.48 8.90 10.43
CA GLY A 12 0.37 9.64 10.97
C GLY A 12 -0.53 8.72 11.79
N ARG A 13 -1.80 9.10 11.91
CA ARG A 13 -2.79 8.25 12.57
C ARG A 13 -3.36 7.29 11.52
N VAL A 14 -2.65 6.17 11.34
CA VAL A 14 -2.93 5.22 10.25
C VAL A 14 -3.08 3.78 10.72
N GLN A 15 -2.98 3.52 12.03
CA GLN A 15 -3.25 2.21 12.59
C GLN A 15 -4.46 2.27 13.50
N GLY A 16 -5.27 1.20 13.51
CA GLY A 16 -6.49 1.13 14.30
C GLY A 16 -7.63 1.98 13.76
N VAL A 17 -7.53 2.40 12.49
CA VAL A 17 -8.51 3.31 11.85
C VAL A 17 -9.01 2.76 10.50
N GLY A 18 -8.73 1.48 10.21
CA GLY A 18 -9.16 0.85 8.96
C GLY A 18 -8.28 1.17 7.76
N TYR A 19 -7.07 1.65 7.98
CA TYR A 19 -6.21 2.10 6.88
C TYR A 19 -5.78 0.95 5.96
N ARG A 20 -5.39 -0.20 6.51
CA ARG A 20 -4.98 -1.37 5.69
C ARG A 20 -6.13 -1.86 4.81
N ALA A 21 -7.33 -1.95 5.36
CA ALA A 21 -8.51 -2.36 4.60
C ALA A 21 -8.80 -1.36 3.48
N PHE A 22 -8.66 -0.08 3.76
CA PHE A 22 -8.81 0.98 2.77
C PHE A 22 -7.80 0.80 1.63
N VAL A 23 -6.53 0.57 1.95
CA VAL A 23 -5.49 0.39 0.94
C VAL A 23 -5.78 -0.86 0.09
N ALA A 24 -6.16 -1.96 0.72
CA ALA A 24 -6.48 -3.20 -0.02
C ALA A 24 -7.67 -3.00 -0.95
N ASP A 25 -8.71 -2.31 -0.51
CA ASP A 25 -9.89 -2.03 -1.32
C ASP A 25 -9.55 -1.12 -2.51
N GLU A 26 -8.78 -0.07 -2.26
CA GLU A 26 -8.38 0.87 -3.31
C GLU A 26 -7.43 0.22 -4.33
N ALA A 27 -6.52 -0.63 -3.86
CA ALA A 27 -5.63 -1.36 -4.75
C ALA A 27 -6.40 -2.37 -5.61
N SER A 28 -7.37 -3.07 -5.01
CA SER A 28 -8.20 -4.03 -5.75
C SER A 28 -9.06 -3.35 -6.78
N ALA A 29 -9.61 -2.17 -6.48
CA ALA A 29 -10.41 -1.39 -7.43
C ALA A 29 -9.60 -0.98 -8.65
N ARG A 30 -8.27 -0.87 -8.51
CA ARG A 30 -7.34 -0.54 -9.60
C ARG A 30 -6.63 -1.77 -10.16
N ASP A 31 -7.00 -2.94 -9.69
CA ASP A 31 -6.40 -4.22 -10.12
C ASP A 31 -4.87 -4.26 -9.93
N LEU A 32 -4.39 -3.62 -8.87
CA LEU A 32 -2.97 -3.62 -8.56
C LEU A 32 -2.55 -4.88 -7.81
N GLU A 33 -1.28 -5.24 -7.96
CA GLU A 33 -0.65 -6.30 -7.19
C GLU A 33 0.17 -5.67 -6.07
N GLY A 34 0.37 -6.43 -5.00
CA GLY A 34 1.21 -5.98 -3.92
C GLY A 34 0.68 -6.41 -2.56
N TRP A 35 0.99 -5.62 -1.55
CA TRP A 35 0.58 -5.90 -0.19
C TRP A 35 0.62 -4.64 0.68
N VAL A 36 0.01 -4.74 1.85
CA VAL A 36 0.02 -3.68 2.86
C VAL A 36 0.16 -4.33 4.23
N ARG A 37 0.89 -3.68 5.13
CA ARG A 37 1.05 -4.16 6.52
C ARG A 37 1.34 -3.01 7.47
N ASN A 38 0.97 -3.20 8.73
CA ASN A 38 1.38 -2.30 9.80
C ASN A 38 2.84 -2.57 10.19
N CYS A 39 3.52 -1.53 10.62
CA CYS A 39 4.86 -1.64 11.20
C CYS A 39 4.79 -1.31 12.69
N ARG A 40 5.72 -1.87 13.47
CA ARG A 40 5.73 -1.66 14.93
C ARG A 40 5.97 -0.21 15.34
N ASP A 41 6.59 0.58 14.47
CA ASP A 41 6.82 2.00 14.74
C ASP A 41 5.56 2.86 14.55
N GLY A 42 4.43 2.26 14.22
CA GLY A 42 3.17 2.97 14.00
C GLY A 42 2.89 3.31 12.55
N SER A 43 3.86 3.12 11.65
CA SER A 43 3.65 3.37 10.24
C SER A 43 2.92 2.22 9.55
N VAL A 44 2.47 2.47 8.33
CA VAL A 44 1.94 1.45 7.43
C VAL A 44 2.83 1.45 6.19
N GLU A 45 3.25 0.28 5.74
CA GLU A 45 3.96 0.19 4.48
C GLU A 45 3.15 -0.62 3.47
N ALA A 46 3.31 -0.28 2.21
CA ALA A 46 2.64 -0.96 1.11
C ALA A 46 3.57 -1.09 -0.08
N LEU A 47 3.42 -2.19 -0.80
CA LEU A 47 4.07 -2.41 -2.07
C LEU A 47 2.98 -2.37 -3.14
N LEU A 48 3.18 -1.55 -4.16
CA LEU A 48 2.18 -1.30 -5.20
C LEU A 48 2.80 -1.59 -6.56
N ALA A 49 2.17 -2.49 -7.31
CA ALA A 49 2.65 -2.90 -8.63
C ALA A 49 1.53 -2.86 -9.65
N GLY A 50 1.80 -2.28 -10.81
CA GLY A 50 0.85 -2.20 -11.90
C GLY A 50 1.24 -1.11 -12.89
N PRO A 51 0.31 -0.73 -13.79
CA PRO A 51 0.55 0.37 -14.72
C PRO A 51 0.89 1.65 -13.95
N GLY A 52 1.84 2.42 -14.47
CA GLY A 52 2.35 3.59 -13.75
C GLY A 52 1.29 4.58 -13.35
N GLU A 53 0.34 4.87 -14.23
CA GLU A 53 -0.75 5.81 -13.93
C GLU A 53 -1.65 5.31 -12.81
N ASP A 54 -1.87 3.99 -12.72
CA ASP A 54 -2.69 3.41 -11.65
C ASP A 54 -1.94 3.46 -10.31
N VAL A 55 -0.63 3.25 -10.33
CA VAL A 55 0.18 3.34 -9.12
C VAL A 55 0.21 4.77 -8.61
N VAL A 56 0.38 5.75 -9.49
CA VAL A 56 0.34 7.18 -9.12
C VAL A 56 -1.00 7.53 -8.48
N ASP A 57 -2.09 7.08 -9.09
CA ASP A 57 -3.44 7.32 -8.56
C ASP A 57 -3.64 6.65 -7.21
N MET A 58 -3.10 5.45 -7.04
CA MET A 58 -3.15 4.72 -5.77
C MET A 58 -2.40 5.46 -4.67
N ILE A 59 -1.23 6.01 -4.99
CA ILE A 59 -0.47 6.79 -4.00
C ILE A 59 -1.24 8.04 -3.58
N ALA A 60 -1.95 8.67 -4.51
CA ALA A 60 -2.84 9.78 -4.18
C ALA A 60 -3.94 9.34 -3.20
N ALA A 61 -4.51 8.14 -3.41
CA ALA A 61 -5.47 7.58 -2.48
C ALA A 61 -4.87 7.34 -1.09
N CYS A 62 -3.62 6.86 -1.04
CA CYS A 62 -2.90 6.66 0.23
C CYS A 62 -2.75 7.99 0.99
N ARG A 63 -2.55 9.10 0.29
CA ARG A 63 -2.41 10.42 0.92
C ARG A 63 -3.71 10.90 1.55
N ARG A 64 -4.85 10.53 0.97
CA ARG A 64 -6.17 10.87 1.53
C ARG A 64 -6.49 10.01 2.74
N GLY A 65 -6.31 8.70 2.61
CA GLY A 65 -6.72 7.73 3.60
C GLY A 65 -8.24 7.68 3.81
N PRO A 66 -8.70 6.78 4.67
CA PRO A 66 -10.10 6.73 5.08
C PRO A 66 -10.41 7.88 6.05
N SER A 67 -11.71 8.12 6.28
CA SER A 67 -12.17 9.28 7.05
C SER A 67 -11.61 9.33 8.48
N MET A 68 -11.36 8.17 9.09
CA MET A 68 -10.84 8.10 10.47
C MET A 68 -9.33 8.26 10.57
N ALA A 69 -8.63 8.25 9.45
CA ALA A 69 -7.19 8.37 9.42
C ALA A 69 -6.75 9.83 9.30
N ARG A 70 -5.52 10.09 9.75
CA ARG A 70 -4.83 11.34 9.48
C ARG A 70 -3.46 10.98 8.94
N VAL A 71 -3.26 11.26 7.67
CA VAL A 71 -1.99 11.00 7.00
C VAL A 71 -1.09 12.21 7.14
N ASP A 72 0.03 12.05 7.84
CA ASP A 72 1.01 13.12 8.01
C ASP A 72 1.99 13.16 6.84
N ALA A 73 2.44 12.00 6.38
CA ALA A 73 3.39 11.92 5.26
C ALA A 73 3.26 10.59 4.55
N VAL A 74 3.53 10.62 3.25
CA VAL A 74 3.69 9.42 2.43
C VAL A 74 5.06 9.53 1.76
N ARG A 75 5.95 8.60 2.13
CA ARG A 75 7.25 8.51 1.50
C ARG A 75 7.22 7.36 0.51
N GLU A 76 7.66 7.64 -0.72
CA GLU A 76 7.68 6.62 -1.76
C GLU A 76 9.10 6.42 -2.28
N GLU A 77 9.41 5.20 -2.63
CA GLU A 77 10.68 4.84 -3.22
C GLU A 77 10.47 3.66 -4.17
N GLU A 78 11.49 3.38 -4.96
CA GLU A 78 11.41 2.25 -5.88
C GLU A 78 11.30 0.95 -5.10
N GLY A 79 10.36 0.09 -5.50
CA GLY A 79 10.17 -1.21 -4.85
C GLY A 79 11.14 -2.25 -5.38
N HIS A 80 11.41 -3.27 -4.57
CA HIS A 80 12.22 -4.42 -4.97
C HIS A 80 11.30 -5.55 -5.45
N PRO A 81 11.52 -6.11 -6.65
CA PRO A 81 10.64 -7.15 -7.19
C PRO A 81 10.47 -8.36 -6.27
N ASP A 82 11.51 -8.74 -5.55
CA ASP A 82 11.43 -9.87 -4.63
C ASP A 82 10.42 -9.66 -3.51
N ALA A 83 10.13 -8.42 -3.16
CA ALA A 83 9.15 -8.13 -2.10
C ALA A 83 7.73 -8.55 -2.49
N LEU A 84 7.42 -8.69 -3.78
CA LEU A 84 6.13 -9.22 -4.21
C LEU A 84 5.90 -10.66 -3.75
N LYS A 85 6.96 -11.39 -3.47
CA LYS A 85 6.87 -12.78 -2.98
C LYS A 85 6.29 -12.89 -1.59
N LEU A 86 6.20 -11.77 -0.85
CA LEU A 86 5.59 -11.75 0.48
C LEU A 86 4.07 -11.93 0.42
N ARG A 87 3.45 -11.76 -0.74
CA ARG A 87 2.01 -11.99 -0.89
C ARG A 87 1.65 -13.42 -0.53
N ARG A 88 0.45 -13.59 -0.01
CA ARG A 88 -0.10 -14.94 0.20
C ARG A 88 -0.37 -15.59 -1.15
N ALA A 89 -0.18 -16.91 -1.20
CA ALA A 89 -0.41 -17.68 -2.42
C ALA A 89 -1.83 -17.45 -2.93
N GLY A 90 -1.96 -17.15 -4.22
CA GLY A 90 -3.25 -16.95 -4.88
C GLY A 90 -3.84 -15.55 -4.73
N GLU A 91 -3.21 -14.66 -3.95
CA GLU A 91 -3.71 -13.29 -3.79
C GLU A 91 -2.94 -12.32 -4.67
N ARG A 92 -3.67 -11.44 -5.34
CA ARG A 92 -3.04 -10.34 -6.07
C ARG A 92 -2.57 -9.25 -5.12
N PHE A 93 -3.40 -8.93 -4.12
CA PHE A 93 -3.06 -7.96 -3.10
C PHE A 93 -3.33 -8.56 -1.72
N SER A 94 -2.32 -8.55 -0.87
CA SER A 94 -2.39 -9.18 0.44
C SER A 94 -2.34 -8.16 1.57
N VAL A 95 -3.13 -8.42 2.62
CA VAL A 95 -2.98 -7.72 3.90
C VAL A 95 -2.13 -8.63 4.78
N LEU A 96 -0.92 -8.18 5.09
CA LEU A 96 0.06 -8.99 5.79
C LEU A 96 0.08 -8.69 7.30
N PRO A 97 0.61 -9.63 8.12
CA PRO A 97 0.80 -9.38 9.55
C PRO A 97 1.73 -8.21 9.82
N THR A 98 1.61 -7.62 10.99
CA THR A 98 2.49 -6.55 11.47
C THR A 98 3.93 -7.03 11.56
N ILE A 99 4.83 -6.17 11.13
CA ILE A 99 6.25 -6.47 11.14
C ILE A 99 7.00 -5.56 12.12
#